data_79c765fe3fc30afd123d15889c6934d0
#
_entry.id   79c765fe3fc30afd123d15889c6934d0
#
_cell.length_a   1.000
_cell.length_b   1.000
_cell.length_c   1.000
_cell.angle_alpha   90.00
_cell.angle_beta   90.00
_cell.angle_gamma   90.00
#
_symmetry.space_group_name_H-M   'P 1'
#
loop_
_entity.id
_entity.type
_entity.pdbx_description
1 polymer ?
#
loop_
_entity_poly.entity_id
_entity_poly.type
_entity_poly.pdbx_seq_one_letter_code
_entity_poly.pdbx_strand_id
1 'polypeptide(L)'
;MRISFQLNAASPLQIKDFFRKLEVPVELTVQGTYRGETHYYFHRPEHSTTSFVISDDMHGKIVIGMDGLSSYDDYKFFPYLIDTLGLHLNGHSPKLM
;
A
#
# COMPACT_ATOMS: atom_id res chain seq x y z
N MET A 1 9.86 7.12 -2.04
CA MET A 1 10.16 5.68 -2.25
C MET A 1 8.92 4.98 -2.74
N ARG A 2 9.04 4.21 -3.81
CA ARG A 2 7.88 3.51 -4.41
C ARG A 2 8.27 2.12 -4.84
N ILE A 3 7.38 1.15 -4.62
CA ILE A 3 7.56 -0.24 -5.03
C ILE A 3 6.35 -0.64 -5.87
N SER A 4 6.62 -1.26 -7.02
CA SER A 4 5.57 -1.74 -7.93
C SER A 4 5.39 -3.24 -7.79
N PHE A 5 4.13 -3.67 -7.86
CA PHE A 5 3.75 -5.08 -7.88
C PHE A 5 2.98 -5.36 -9.17
N GLN A 6 3.26 -6.52 -9.78
CA GLN A 6 2.45 -7.03 -10.89
C GLN A 6 1.54 -8.11 -10.35
N LEU A 7 0.24 -7.98 -10.56
CA LEU A 7 -0.72 -8.98 -10.12
C LEU A 7 -0.62 -10.24 -10.99
N ASN A 8 -0.60 -11.40 -10.33
CA ASN A 8 -0.58 -12.69 -11.02
C ASN A 8 -1.97 -13.12 -11.47
N ALA A 9 -3.02 -12.57 -10.87
CA ALA A 9 -4.40 -12.87 -11.22
C ALA A 9 -5.14 -11.55 -11.44
N ALA A 10 -6.18 -11.58 -12.29
CA ALA A 10 -7.00 -10.41 -12.59
C ALA A 10 -8.00 -10.11 -11.46
N SER A 11 -7.56 -10.18 -10.21
CA SER A 11 -8.39 -9.85 -9.06
C SER A 11 -8.15 -8.40 -8.66
N PRO A 12 -9.20 -7.61 -8.46
CA PRO A 12 -9.02 -6.25 -7.99
C PRO A 12 -8.43 -6.24 -6.57
N LEU A 13 -7.69 -5.19 -6.26
CA LEU A 13 -7.15 -4.99 -4.92
C LEU A 13 -8.30 -4.83 -3.92
N GLN A 14 -8.32 -5.70 -2.91
CA GLN A 14 -9.28 -5.62 -1.81
C GLN A 14 -8.59 -4.90 -0.66
N ILE A 15 -8.61 -3.57 -0.68
CA ILE A 15 -7.85 -2.76 0.28
C ILE A 15 -8.25 -3.04 1.73
N LYS A 16 -9.55 -3.28 1.97
CA LYS A 16 -10.03 -3.58 3.33
C LYS A 16 -9.45 -4.90 3.84
N ASP A 17 -9.35 -5.90 2.98
CA ASP A 17 -8.78 -7.20 3.34
C ASP A 17 -7.29 -7.08 3.58
N PHE A 18 -6.59 -6.29 2.78
CA PHE A 18 -5.18 -5.99 3.02
C PHE A 18 -4.98 -5.34 4.39
N PHE A 19 -5.77 -4.31 4.71
CA PHE A 19 -5.65 -3.62 5.99
C PHE A 19 -5.92 -4.54 7.18
N ARG A 20 -6.83 -5.52 7.04
CA ARG A 20 -7.11 -6.50 8.09
C ARG A 20 -5.95 -7.44 8.36
N LYS A 21 -5.07 -7.67 7.38
CA LYS A 21 -3.91 -8.54 7.52
C LYS A 21 -2.76 -7.87 8.25
N LEU A 22 -2.81 -6.55 8.44
CA LEU A 22 -1.78 -5.82 9.14
C LEU A 22 -1.92 -6.04 10.64
N GLU A 23 -0.80 -6.35 11.31
CA GLU A 23 -0.76 -6.46 12.76
C GLU A 23 -0.86 -5.10 13.43
N VAL A 24 -0.38 -4.06 12.75
CA VAL A 24 -0.48 -2.67 13.19
C VAL A 24 -1.59 -2.01 12.40
N PRO A 25 -2.62 -1.45 13.07
CA PRO A 25 -3.73 -0.85 12.35
C PRO A 25 -3.32 0.40 11.58
N VAL A 26 -4.01 0.65 10.47
CA VAL A 26 -3.84 1.87 9.69
C VAL A 26 -5.22 2.49 9.45
N GLU A 27 -5.24 3.79 9.18
CA GLU A 27 -6.45 4.52 8.86
C GLU A 27 -6.40 5.04 7.43
N LEU A 28 -7.43 4.74 6.66
CA LEU A 28 -7.60 5.27 5.31
C LEU A 28 -8.00 6.75 5.42
N THR A 29 -7.18 7.64 4.87
CA THR A 29 -7.42 9.07 4.92
C THR A 29 -8.24 9.53 3.73
N VAL A 30 -7.82 9.15 2.52
CA VAL A 30 -8.47 9.55 1.27
C VAL A 30 -8.49 8.36 0.33
N GLN A 31 -9.61 8.22 -0.36
CA GLN A 31 -9.74 7.27 -1.48
C GLN A 31 -10.33 8.03 -2.66
N GLY A 32 -9.74 7.89 -3.83
CA GLY A 32 -10.22 8.56 -5.01
C GLY A 32 -9.68 7.98 -6.30
N THR A 33 -10.32 8.32 -7.42
CA THR A 33 -9.91 7.90 -8.74
C THR A 33 -9.40 9.12 -9.50
N TYR A 34 -8.23 8.97 -10.12
CA TYR A 34 -7.61 10.01 -10.91
C TYR A 34 -6.91 9.40 -12.11
N ARG A 35 -7.24 9.86 -13.31
CA ARG A 35 -6.68 9.37 -14.59
C ARG A 35 -6.74 7.84 -14.75
N GLY A 36 -7.87 7.24 -14.32
CA GLY A 36 -8.06 5.80 -14.41
C GLY A 36 -7.38 4.98 -13.33
N GLU A 37 -6.69 5.62 -12.42
CA GLU A 37 -6.05 4.95 -11.28
C GLU A 37 -6.84 5.22 -10.00
N THR A 38 -6.95 4.22 -9.13
CA THR A 38 -7.52 4.41 -7.80
C THR A 38 -6.38 4.56 -6.80
N HIS A 39 -6.47 5.59 -5.97
CA HIS A 39 -5.45 5.93 -4.99
C HIS A 39 -6.03 5.79 -3.59
N TYR A 40 -5.28 5.12 -2.70
CA TYR A 40 -5.65 4.91 -1.30
C TYR A 40 -4.55 5.53 -0.43
N TYR A 41 -4.87 6.64 0.24
CA TYR A 41 -3.94 7.32 1.15
C TYR A 41 -4.25 6.88 2.56
N PHE A 42 -3.25 6.46 3.30
CA PHE A 42 -3.44 5.95 4.66
C PHE A 42 -2.26 6.29 5.57
N HIS A 43 -2.49 6.20 6.87
CA HIS A 43 -1.48 6.46 7.89
C HIS A 43 -1.73 5.56 9.10
N ARG A 44 -0.75 5.47 9.99
CA ARG A 44 -0.95 4.81 11.28
C ARG A 44 -1.77 5.73 12.19
N PRO A 45 -2.65 5.18 13.07
CA PRO A 45 -3.53 6.01 13.91
C PRO A 45 -2.81 7.04 14.78
N GLU A 46 -1.57 6.78 15.15
CA GLU A 46 -0.76 7.67 15.99
C GLU A 46 -0.24 8.91 15.25
N HIS A 47 -0.38 8.93 13.92
CA HIS A 47 0.13 10.00 13.06
C HIS A 47 -1.01 10.59 12.27
N SER A 48 -1.18 11.90 12.36
CA SER A 48 -2.28 12.61 11.70
C SER A 48 -2.00 12.95 10.24
N THR A 49 -0.77 12.81 9.77
CA THR A 49 -0.39 13.10 8.39
C THR A 49 -0.46 11.83 7.55
N THR A 50 -0.84 11.99 6.28
CA THR A 50 -0.84 10.88 5.34
C THR A 50 0.59 10.46 5.06
N SER A 51 0.92 9.21 5.36
CA SER A 51 2.29 8.70 5.26
C SER A 51 2.49 7.75 4.08
N PHE A 52 1.42 7.08 3.63
CA PHE A 52 1.52 6.04 2.61
C PHE A 52 0.43 6.20 1.55
N VAL A 53 0.72 5.70 0.35
CA VAL A 53 -0.25 5.65 -0.73
C VAL A 53 -0.13 4.31 -1.46
N ILE A 54 -1.28 3.72 -1.79
CA ILE A 54 -1.37 2.58 -2.70
C ILE A 54 -2.13 3.06 -3.93
N SER A 55 -1.56 2.83 -5.11
CA SER A 55 -2.18 3.17 -6.39
C SER A 55 -2.45 1.90 -7.17
N ASP A 56 -3.67 1.77 -7.70
CA ASP A 56 -4.11 0.66 -8.52
C ASP A 56 -4.45 1.21 -9.91
N ASP A 57 -3.72 0.79 -10.94
CA ASP A 57 -3.96 1.24 -12.32
C ASP A 57 -5.12 0.53 -12.99
N MET A 58 -5.76 -0.41 -12.28
CA MET A 58 -6.88 -1.22 -12.77
C MET A 58 -6.51 -2.16 -13.94
N HIS A 59 -5.20 -2.32 -14.21
CA HIS A 59 -4.66 -3.16 -15.28
C HIS A 59 -3.61 -4.15 -14.76
N GLY A 60 -3.64 -4.42 -13.46
CA GLY A 60 -2.75 -5.40 -12.84
C GLY A 60 -1.49 -4.81 -12.21
N LYS A 61 -1.32 -3.50 -12.21
CA LYS A 61 -0.16 -2.87 -11.56
C LYS A 61 -0.60 -2.15 -10.29
N ILE A 62 0.04 -2.51 -9.18
CA ILE A 62 -0.16 -1.88 -7.89
C ILE A 62 1.16 -1.23 -7.47
N VAL A 63 1.10 0.02 -7.05
CA VAL A 63 2.27 0.74 -6.54
C VAL A 63 1.99 1.15 -5.10
N ILE A 64 2.91 0.83 -4.19
CA ILE A 64 2.89 1.37 -2.84
C ILE A 64 4.01 2.39 -2.70
N GLY A 65 3.69 3.53 -2.14
CA GLY A 65 4.65 4.61 -1.94
C GLY A 65 4.58 5.18 -0.55
N MET A 66 5.62 5.90 -0.19
CA MET A 66 5.73 6.60 1.08
C MET A 66 5.84 8.10 0.81
N ASP A 67 5.02 8.86 1.56
CA ASP A 67 5.05 10.32 1.52
C ASP A 67 6.40 10.84 2.02
N GLY A 68 6.93 11.88 1.40
CA GLY A 68 8.18 12.50 1.82
C GLY A 68 8.10 13.18 3.19
N LEU A 69 6.89 13.37 3.74
CA LEU A 69 6.69 13.90 5.10
C LEU A 69 6.61 12.81 6.15
N SER A 70 6.82 11.55 5.78
CA SER A 70 6.74 10.41 6.69
C SER A 70 7.81 10.47 7.76
N SER A 71 7.47 10.01 8.98
CA SER A 71 8.38 9.97 10.11
C SER A 71 9.40 8.84 9.96
N TYR A 72 10.42 8.86 10.83
CA TYR A 72 11.42 7.78 10.89
C TYR A 72 10.76 6.42 11.17
N ASP A 73 9.75 6.40 12.04
CA ASP A 73 9.02 5.16 12.34
C ASP A 73 8.24 4.65 11.14
N ASP A 74 7.75 5.54 10.27
CA ASP A 74 7.09 5.14 9.03
C ASP A 74 8.09 4.50 8.06
N TYR A 75 9.33 4.96 8.01
CA TYR A 75 10.37 4.32 7.20
C TYR A 75 10.65 2.90 7.66
N LYS A 76 10.58 2.64 8.98
CA LYS A 76 10.73 1.28 9.52
C LYS A 76 9.52 0.42 9.23
N PHE A 77 8.34 1.00 9.19
CA PHE A 77 7.09 0.29 8.92
C PHE A 77 6.94 -0.09 7.45
N PHE A 78 7.54 0.66 6.55
CA PHE A 78 7.38 0.49 5.11
C PHE A 78 7.76 -0.91 4.60
N PRO A 79 8.91 -1.50 4.96
CA PRO A 79 9.24 -2.86 4.54
C PRO A 79 8.20 -3.90 4.94
N TYR A 80 7.61 -3.76 6.13
CA TYR A 80 6.54 -4.63 6.59
C TYR A 80 5.30 -4.50 5.70
N LEU A 81 4.95 -3.28 5.30
CA LEU A 81 3.83 -3.04 4.37
C LEU A 81 4.10 -3.68 3.01
N ILE A 82 5.31 -3.55 2.50
CA ILE A 82 5.72 -4.14 1.21
C ILE A 82 5.57 -5.66 1.26
N ASP A 83 6.08 -6.30 2.29
CA ASP A 83 6.01 -7.76 2.44
C ASP A 83 4.56 -8.22 2.57
N THR A 84 3.77 -7.56 3.39
CA THR A 84 2.37 -7.92 3.61
C THR A 84 1.56 -7.74 2.34
N LEU A 85 1.79 -6.67 1.60
CA LEU A 85 1.10 -6.43 0.33
C LEU A 85 1.48 -7.47 -0.72
N GLY A 86 2.76 -7.82 -0.81
CA GLY A 86 3.21 -8.87 -1.73
C GLY A 86 2.57 -10.22 -1.43
N LEU A 87 2.50 -10.60 -0.16
CA LEU A 87 1.83 -11.82 0.26
C LEU A 87 0.34 -11.78 -0.06
N HIS A 88 -0.31 -10.65 0.15
CA HIS A 88 -1.73 -10.47 -0.13
C HIS A 88 -2.05 -10.58 -1.63
N LEU A 89 -1.22 -9.96 -2.47
CA LEU A 89 -1.47 -9.89 -3.91
C LEU A 89 -1.01 -11.16 -4.65
N ASN A 90 0.15 -11.68 -4.32
CA ASN A 90 0.83 -12.70 -5.11
C ASN A 90 1.16 -13.97 -4.33
N GLY A 91 0.86 -14.01 -3.04
CA GLY A 91 1.15 -15.17 -2.20
C GLY A 91 2.60 -15.31 -1.79
N HIS A 92 3.44 -14.34 -2.11
CA HIS A 92 4.85 -14.35 -1.70
C HIS A 92 5.37 -12.91 -1.60
N SER A 93 6.41 -12.70 -0.80
CA SER A 93 7.05 -11.41 -0.68
C SER A 93 7.77 -11.03 -1.98
N PRO A 94 7.79 -9.75 -2.35
CA PRO A 94 8.51 -9.30 -3.55
C PRO A 94 10.01 -9.45 -3.36
N LYS A 95 10.71 -9.66 -4.48
CA LYS A 95 12.17 -9.58 -4.48
C LYS A 95 12.54 -8.11 -4.60
N LEU A 96 13.17 -7.59 -3.57
CA LEU A 96 13.73 -6.24 -3.60
C LEU A 96 15.14 -6.33 -4.20
N MET A 97 15.32 -5.65 -5.29
CA MET A 97 16.64 -5.54 -5.90
C MET A 97 17.25 -4.19 -5.59
#